data_ae09f230b7a541a295b588370cf34169
#
_entry.id   ae09f230b7a541a295b588370cf34169
#
_cell.length_a   1.000
_cell.length_b   1.000
_cell.length_c   1.000
_cell.angle_alpha   90.00
_cell.angle_beta   90.00
_cell.angle_gamma   90.00
#
_symmetry.space_group_name_H-M   'P 1'
#
loop_
_entity.id
_entity.type
_entity.pdbx_description
1 polymer ?
#
loop_
_entity_poly.entity_id
_entity_poly.type
_entity_poly.pdbx_seq_one_letter_code
_entity_poly.pdbx_strand_id
1 'polypeptide(L)'
;METERILAEQPGNVRALKAAKMIGFSDPYIAKLWNTDESTVCNLRLQNKIVPVFRMVDTLHTGKYIAYLYSSYIGKNESRLGEKKKIVVLGAGPIRIGQGVEFDYSTVHAVQTIGKAGYESIIINNNPETVSTDYTTADKLYFEPLTPEDVMNIIRYEQPEGVIATLGGQTAINLADPLRRRGVKIIGTDCDAIDRAENRDLFEKLLAELNIPQPEGEAVTKNSDCSIPMKSGRSGKLPTKTNAPASSGTF
;
A
#
# COMPACT_ATOMS: atom_id res chain seq x y z
N MET A 1 -7.04 27.35 5.10
CA MET A 1 -8.41 27.15 5.67
C MET A 1 -8.35 27.37 7.18
N GLU A 2 -9.48 27.68 7.84
CA GLU A 2 -9.49 28.06 9.27
C GLU A 2 -8.89 26.97 10.19
N THR A 3 -9.30 25.72 10.02
CA THR A 3 -8.78 24.60 10.81
C THR A 3 -7.27 24.40 10.63
N GLU A 4 -6.75 24.59 9.44
CA GLU A 4 -5.33 24.49 9.13
C GLU A 4 -4.53 25.59 9.84
N ARG A 5 -5.06 26.80 9.86
CA ARG A 5 -4.47 27.93 10.59
C ARG A 5 -4.46 27.66 12.10
N ILE A 6 -5.57 27.18 12.65
CA ILE A 6 -5.67 26.84 14.08
C ILE A 6 -4.67 25.74 14.45
N LEU A 7 -4.52 24.70 13.60
CA LEU A 7 -3.52 23.66 13.81
C LEU A 7 -2.10 24.21 13.82
N ALA A 8 -1.76 25.05 12.85
CA ALA A 8 -0.42 25.62 12.73
C ALA A 8 -0.09 26.57 13.91
N GLU A 9 -1.07 27.33 14.40
CA GLU A 9 -0.91 28.24 15.53
C GLU A 9 -0.86 27.53 16.90
N GLN A 10 -1.36 26.29 16.99
CA GLN A 10 -1.51 25.57 18.25
C GLN A 10 -0.94 24.13 18.17
N PRO A 11 0.39 23.96 17.99
CA PRO A 11 0.99 22.63 17.99
C PRO A 11 0.70 21.87 19.29
N GLY A 12 0.35 20.58 19.16
CA GLY A 12 0.03 19.71 20.30
C GLY A 12 -1.34 19.90 20.92
N ASN A 13 -2.18 20.80 20.40
CA ASN A 13 -3.54 20.96 20.90
C ASN A 13 -4.43 19.78 20.51
N VAL A 14 -4.82 18.98 21.53
CA VAL A 14 -5.61 17.75 21.37
C VAL A 14 -7.01 18.02 20.78
N ARG A 15 -7.64 19.14 21.13
CA ARG A 15 -8.98 19.51 20.61
C ARG A 15 -8.89 19.86 19.12
N ALA A 16 -7.87 20.63 18.73
CA ALA A 16 -7.61 20.95 17.34
C ALA A 16 -7.25 19.71 16.54
N LEU A 17 -6.42 18.81 17.09
CA LEU A 17 -6.10 17.51 16.50
C LEU A 17 -7.37 16.68 16.25
N LYS A 18 -8.23 16.53 17.23
CA LYS A 18 -9.49 15.79 17.09
C LYS A 18 -10.37 16.38 15.99
N ALA A 19 -10.56 17.69 15.99
CA ALA A 19 -11.35 18.38 14.97
C ALA A 19 -10.78 18.16 13.56
N ALA A 20 -9.46 18.25 13.41
CA ALA A 20 -8.77 18.01 12.16
C ALA A 20 -8.95 16.56 11.66
N LYS A 21 -8.83 15.57 12.54
CA LYS A 21 -9.07 14.16 12.17
C LYS A 21 -10.51 13.94 11.70
N MET A 22 -11.48 14.57 12.34
CA MET A 22 -12.89 14.46 11.95
C MET A 22 -13.20 14.99 10.54
N ILE A 23 -12.38 15.89 10.02
CA ILE A 23 -12.52 16.45 8.66
C ILE A 23 -11.47 15.92 7.67
N GLY A 24 -10.72 14.87 8.05
CA GLY A 24 -9.88 14.11 7.14
C GLY A 24 -8.42 14.53 7.05
N PHE A 25 -7.90 15.33 7.98
CA PHE A 25 -6.46 15.62 8.02
C PHE A 25 -5.66 14.38 8.40
N SER A 26 -4.64 14.05 7.61
CA SER A 26 -3.73 12.94 7.90
C SER A 26 -2.67 13.28 8.95
N ASP A 27 -2.18 12.28 9.68
CA ASP A 27 -1.11 12.47 10.66
C ASP A 27 0.16 13.07 10.02
N PRO A 28 0.62 12.64 8.80
CA PRO A 28 1.75 13.27 8.12
C PRO A 28 1.54 14.76 7.79
N TYR A 29 0.31 15.13 7.40
CA TYR A 29 0.02 16.52 7.09
C TYR A 29 -0.01 17.39 8.34
N ILE A 30 -0.58 16.92 9.43
CA ILE A 30 -0.57 17.58 10.73
C ILE A 30 0.87 17.73 11.24
N ALA A 31 1.69 16.68 11.10
CA ALA A 31 3.09 16.70 11.47
C ALA A 31 3.85 17.80 10.72
N LYS A 32 3.59 17.97 9.43
CA LYS A 32 4.15 19.07 8.62
C LYS A 32 3.75 20.45 9.14
N LEU A 33 2.48 20.64 9.51
CA LEU A 33 1.99 21.91 10.07
C LEU A 33 2.62 22.23 11.43
N TRP A 34 2.87 21.19 12.24
CA TRP A 34 3.45 21.32 13.58
C TRP A 34 4.97 21.31 13.59
N ASN A 35 5.61 21.18 12.42
CA ASN A 35 7.06 21.00 12.27
C ASN A 35 7.62 19.88 13.17
N THR A 36 6.96 18.73 13.13
CA THR A 36 7.29 17.50 13.88
C THR A 36 7.22 16.28 12.99
N ASP A 37 7.44 15.10 13.54
CA ASP A 37 7.31 13.83 12.85
C ASP A 37 5.90 13.21 13.00
N GLU A 38 5.55 12.32 12.06
CA GLU A 38 4.27 11.59 12.05
C GLU A 38 4.06 10.77 13.33
N SER A 39 5.14 10.18 13.86
CA SER A 39 5.08 9.32 15.06
C SER A 39 4.63 10.11 16.27
N THR A 40 5.08 11.35 16.41
CA THR A 40 4.66 12.26 17.49
C THR A 40 3.17 12.55 17.42
N VAL A 41 2.64 12.88 16.23
CA VAL A 41 1.20 13.12 16.04
C VAL A 41 0.40 11.85 16.32
N CYS A 42 0.83 10.71 15.76
CA CYS A 42 0.20 9.42 15.97
C CYS A 42 0.15 9.03 17.47
N ASN A 43 1.26 9.19 18.19
CA ASN A 43 1.33 8.88 19.62
C ASN A 43 0.41 9.78 20.44
N LEU A 44 0.42 11.10 20.17
CA LEU A 44 -0.49 12.03 20.83
C LEU A 44 -1.95 11.65 20.59
N ARG A 45 -2.30 11.28 19.37
CA ARG A 45 -3.62 10.83 18.98
C ARG A 45 -4.04 9.57 19.76
N LEU A 46 -3.16 8.56 19.79
CA LEU A 46 -3.44 7.30 20.47
C LEU A 46 -3.57 7.47 21.99
N GLN A 47 -2.69 8.25 22.63
CA GLN A 47 -2.76 8.58 24.06
C GLN A 47 -4.07 9.25 24.45
N ASN A 48 -4.62 10.06 23.55
CA ASN A 48 -5.89 10.76 23.76
C ASN A 48 -7.12 10.00 23.22
N LYS A 49 -6.95 8.72 22.84
CA LYS A 49 -8.01 7.86 22.31
C LYS A 49 -8.71 8.44 21.07
N ILE A 50 -8.01 9.24 20.30
CA ILE A 50 -8.47 9.74 19.00
C ILE A 50 -8.12 8.65 17.97
N VAL A 51 -9.00 7.69 17.83
CA VAL A 51 -8.87 6.55 16.91
C VAL A 51 -10.09 6.52 15.98
N PRO A 52 -9.92 6.04 14.74
CA PRO A 52 -11.06 5.90 13.85
C PRO A 52 -11.99 4.78 14.33
N VAL A 53 -13.23 4.90 13.95
CA VAL A 53 -14.23 3.83 13.98
C VAL A 53 -14.43 3.32 12.55
N PHE A 54 -14.81 2.06 12.41
CA PHE A 54 -15.06 1.45 11.11
C PHE A 54 -16.57 1.33 10.91
N ARG A 55 -17.04 1.95 9.83
CA ARG A 55 -18.45 2.03 9.49
C ARG A 55 -18.76 1.15 8.29
N MET A 56 -19.93 0.57 8.32
CA MET A 56 -20.41 -0.32 7.27
C MET A 56 -21.00 0.47 6.10
N VAL A 57 -20.71 0.02 4.89
CA VAL A 57 -21.35 0.52 3.67
C VAL A 57 -22.62 -0.32 3.42
N ASP A 58 -23.77 0.17 3.83
CA ASP A 58 -25.08 -0.45 3.57
C ASP A 58 -25.89 0.44 2.62
N THR A 59 -25.58 0.37 1.34
CA THR A 59 -26.24 1.18 0.28
C THR A 59 -27.71 0.78 0.04
N LEU A 60 -28.06 -0.45 0.40
CA LEU A 60 -29.40 -0.99 0.22
C LEU A 60 -30.27 -0.89 1.47
N HIS A 61 -29.73 -0.35 2.57
CA HIS A 61 -30.40 -0.25 3.87
C HIS A 61 -31.07 -1.56 4.32
N THR A 62 -30.35 -2.66 4.12
CA THR A 62 -30.86 -4.01 4.43
C THR A 62 -30.95 -4.28 5.94
N GLY A 63 -30.26 -3.49 6.75
CA GLY A 63 -30.10 -3.71 8.17
C GLY A 63 -29.27 -4.95 8.53
N LYS A 64 -28.73 -5.64 7.53
CA LYS A 64 -27.83 -6.79 7.72
C LYS A 64 -26.40 -6.32 7.87
N TYR A 65 -25.59 -7.11 8.58
CA TYR A 65 -24.15 -6.86 8.61
C TYR A 65 -23.52 -7.18 7.28
N ILE A 66 -22.86 -6.19 6.71
CA ILE A 66 -22.06 -6.32 5.48
C ILE A 66 -20.63 -5.97 5.86
N ALA A 67 -19.72 -6.91 5.63
CA ALA A 67 -18.32 -6.73 5.99
C ALA A 67 -17.54 -5.88 4.97
N TYR A 68 -18.16 -4.81 4.49
CA TYR A 68 -17.61 -3.76 3.65
C TYR A 68 -17.55 -2.48 4.47
N LEU A 69 -16.34 -2.08 4.86
CA LEU A 69 -16.09 -1.11 5.91
C LEU A 69 -15.22 0.04 5.40
N TYR A 70 -15.43 1.22 5.97
CA TYR A 70 -14.57 2.39 5.78
C TYR A 70 -14.31 3.06 7.13
N SER A 71 -13.20 3.78 7.27
CA SER A 71 -12.87 4.48 8.49
C SER A 71 -13.53 5.85 8.60
N SER A 72 -13.82 6.25 9.84
CA SER A 72 -14.33 7.57 10.16
C SER A 72 -13.89 7.95 11.56
N TYR A 73 -13.65 9.24 11.80
CA TYR A 73 -13.46 9.75 13.16
C TYR A 73 -14.77 10.25 13.80
N ILE A 74 -15.91 9.93 13.16
CA ILE A 74 -17.26 10.32 13.61
C ILE A 74 -18.15 9.07 13.64
N GLY A 75 -18.99 8.97 14.66
CA GLY A 75 -19.99 7.92 14.80
C GLY A 75 -19.58 6.78 15.71
N LYS A 76 -20.21 5.62 15.51
CA LYS A 76 -19.96 4.39 16.29
C LYS A 76 -19.29 3.36 15.41
N ASN A 77 -18.48 2.51 16.02
CA ASN A 77 -17.87 1.39 15.32
C ASN A 77 -18.93 0.33 14.98
N GLU A 78 -18.97 -0.09 13.73
CA GLU A 78 -19.91 -1.10 13.21
C GLU A 78 -19.18 -2.39 12.81
N SER A 79 -17.84 -2.37 12.74
CA SER A 79 -17.05 -3.58 12.48
C SER A 79 -17.15 -4.55 13.65
N ARG A 80 -17.20 -5.85 13.33
CA ARG A 80 -17.28 -6.94 14.29
C ARG A 80 -15.98 -7.73 14.28
N LEU A 81 -15.39 -7.93 15.46
CA LEU A 81 -14.21 -8.78 15.59
C LEU A 81 -14.64 -10.25 15.61
N GLY A 82 -14.07 -11.05 14.71
CA GLY A 82 -14.22 -12.50 14.71
C GLY A 82 -13.26 -13.18 15.69
N GLU A 83 -13.53 -14.45 16.00
CA GLU A 83 -12.68 -15.27 16.89
C GLU A 83 -11.52 -15.96 16.13
N LYS A 84 -11.62 -16.07 14.81
CA LYS A 84 -10.58 -16.66 13.99
C LYS A 84 -9.32 -15.83 13.98
N LYS A 85 -8.19 -16.49 13.80
CA LYS A 85 -6.93 -15.83 13.45
C LYS A 85 -7.08 -15.16 12.08
N LYS A 86 -6.46 -14.01 11.92
CA LYS A 86 -6.68 -13.11 10.79
C LYS A 86 -5.42 -12.91 9.98
N ILE A 87 -5.58 -12.80 8.67
CA ILE A 87 -4.52 -12.40 7.76
C ILE A 87 -5.04 -11.25 6.90
N VAL A 88 -4.25 -10.20 6.81
CA VAL A 88 -4.54 -9.04 5.96
C VAL A 88 -3.80 -9.16 4.63
N VAL A 89 -4.48 -8.88 3.54
CA VAL A 89 -3.90 -8.77 2.19
C VAL A 89 -4.06 -7.32 1.74
N LEU A 90 -2.96 -6.69 1.34
CA LEU A 90 -2.98 -5.36 0.75
C LEU A 90 -3.24 -5.47 -0.75
N GLY A 91 -4.26 -4.75 -1.23
CA GLY A 91 -4.58 -4.66 -2.65
C GLY A 91 -3.68 -3.68 -3.40
N ALA A 92 -3.98 -3.47 -4.68
CA ALA A 92 -3.16 -2.64 -5.57
C ALA A 92 -3.46 -1.12 -5.47
N GLY A 93 -4.54 -0.75 -4.78
CA GLY A 93 -5.02 0.63 -4.80
C GLY A 93 -5.65 1.03 -6.14
N PRO A 94 -5.90 2.32 -6.36
CA PRO A 94 -6.42 2.82 -7.62
C PRO A 94 -5.31 2.78 -8.68
N ILE A 95 -5.54 1.96 -9.71
CA ILE A 95 -4.66 1.80 -10.87
C ILE A 95 -5.43 2.18 -12.14
N ARG A 96 -4.69 2.39 -13.24
CA ARG A 96 -5.31 2.74 -14.51
C ARG A 96 -6.20 1.61 -15.01
N ILE A 97 -7.32 1.95 -15.61
CA ILE A 97 -8.21 1.00 -16.30
C ILE A 97 -7.38 0.14 -17.28
N GLY A 98 -7.55 -1.18 -17.22
CA GLY A 98 -6.84 -2.13 -18.06
C GLY A 98 -5.42 -2.49 -17.56
N GLN A 99 -5.01 -2.02 -16.38
CA GLN A 99 -3.76 -2.39 -15.72
C GLN A 99 -4.04 -3.07 -14.38
N GLY A 100 -3.13 -3.95 -13.95
CA GLY A 100 -3.15 -4.54 -12.61
C GLY A 100 -4.18 -5.63 -12.38
N VAL A 101 -4.79 -6.15 -13.42
CA VAL A 101 -5.69 -7.31 -13.34
C VAL A 101 -4.99 -8.52 -12.70
N GLU A 102 -3.70 -8.66 -12.96
CA GLU A 102 -2.85 -9.70 -12.35
C GLU A 102 -2.73 -9.54 -10.83
N PHE A 103 -2.67 -8.32 -10.32
CA PHE A 103 -2.63 -8.06 -8.88
C PHE A 103 -3.97 -8.37 -8.21
N ASP A 104 -5.07 -8.02 -8.87
CA ASP A 104 -6.41 -8.35 -8.39
C ASP A 104 -6.63 -9.85 -8.37
N TYR A 105 -6.27 -10.55 -9.43
CA TYR A 105 -6.32 -12.02 -9.52
C TYR A 105 -5.51 -12.67 -8.38
N SER A 106 -4.27 -12.24 -8.17
CA SER A 106 -3.41 -12.75 -7.10
C SER A 106 -4.00 -12.52 -5.72
N THR A 107 -4.58 -11.33 -5.49
CA THR A 107 -5.24 -10.97 -4.23
C THR A 107 -6.44 -11.86 -3.95
N VAL A 108 -7.32 -12.07 -4.93
CA VAL A 108 -8.51 -12.92 -4.80
C VAL A 108 -8.12 -14.38 -4.47
N HIS A 109 -7.12 -14.93 -5.17
CA HIS A 109 -6.65 -16.29 -4.91
C HIS A 109 -6.00 -16.44 -3.53
N ALA A 110 -5.24 -15.43 -3.09
CA ALA A 110 -4.67 -15.43 -1.74
C ALA A 110 -5.76 -15.47 -0.67
N VAL A 111 -6.77 -14.62 -0.80
CA VAL A 111 -7.91 -14.53 0.13
C VAL A 111 -8.66 -15.87 0.21
N GLN A 112 -8.94 -16.49 -0.93
CA GLN A 112 -9.59 -17.81 -0.97
C GLN A 112 -8.73 -18.88 -0.30
N THR A 113 -7.41 -18.83 -0.48
CA THR A 113 -6.47 -19.77 0.15
C THR A 113 -6.42 -19.58 1.66
N ILE A 114 -6.40 -18.33 2.13
CA ILE A 114 -6.45 -17.94 3.54
C ILE A 114 -7.73 -18.51 4.19
N GLY A 115 -8.89 -18.30 3.55
CA GLY A 115 -10.17 -18.83 4.02
C GLY A 115 -10.18 -20.35 4.10
N LYS A 116 -9.67 -21.07 3.07
CA LYS A 116 -9.52 -22.52 3.06
C LYS A 116 -8.59 -23.04 4.17
N ALA A 117 -7.59 -22.25 4.56
CA ALA A 117 -6.69 -22.57 5.66
C ALA A 117 -7.30 -22.30 7.05
N GLY A 118 -8.55 -21.83 7.13
CA GLY A 118 -9.28 -21.60 8.38
C GLY A 118 -9.06 -20.24 9.02
N TYR A 119 -8.36 -19.32 8.36
CA TYR A 119 -8.18 -17.95 8.82
C TYR A 119 -9.33 -17.05 8.35
N GLU A 120 -9.57 -15.96 9.07
CA GLU A 120 -10.39 -14.85 8.60
C GLU A 120 -9.54 -14.00 7.63
N SER A 121 -10.03 -13.86 6.42
CA SER A 121 -9.35 -13.10 5.36
C SER A 121 -9.82 -11.66 5.34
N ILE A 122 -8.88 -10.73 5.35
CA ILE A 122 -9.15 -9.29 5.34
C ILE A 122 -8.44 -8.66 4.15
N ILE A 123 -9.16 -7.92 3.32
CA ILE A 123 -8.58 -7.09 2.27
C ILE A 123 -8.60 -5.62 2.70
N ILE A 124 -7.52 -4.90 2.40
CA ILE A 124 -7.46 -3.44 2.42
C ILE A 124 -7.18 -2.98 0.99
N ASN A 125 -8.14 -2.30 0.39
CA ASN A 125 -8.01 -1.79 -0.98
C ASN A 125 -9.01 -0.65 -1.20
N ASN A 126 -8.70 0.29 -2.09
CA ASN A 126 -9.57 1.42 -2.44
C ASN A 126 -9.79 1.57 -3.94
N ASN A 127 -9.64 0.50 -4.70
CA ASN A 127 -10.06 0.46 -6.10
C ASN A 127 -11.54 0.04 -6.17
N PRO A 128 -12.46 0.90 -6.63
CA PRO A 128 -13.90 0.57 -6.65
C PRO A 128 -14.28 -0.41 -7.77
N GLU A 129 -13.41 -0.60 -8.75
CA GLU A 129 -13.73 -1.34 -9.98
C GLU A 129 -12.88 -2.61 -10.13
N THR A 130 -12.85 -3.43 -9.08
CA THR A 130 -12.08 -4.67 -9.11
C THR A 130 -12.74 -5.75 -8.25
N VAL A 131 -12.51 -7.02 -8.61
CA VAL A 131 -13.13 -8.17 -7.94
C VAL A 131 -12.65 -8.30 -6.48
N SER A 132 -11.43 -7.89 -6.16
CA SER A 132 -10.93 -7.93 -4.79
C SER A 132 -11.69 -7.00 -3.84
N THR A 133 -12.34 -5.98 -4.35
CA THR A 133 -13.21 -5.08 -3.58
C THR A 133 -14.69 -5.43 -3.63
N ASP A 134 -15.05 -6.57 -4.22
CA ASP A 134 -16.38 -7.12 -4.05
C ASP A 134 -16.54 -7.64 -2.60
N TYR A 135 -17.62 -7.25 -1.94
CA TYR A 135 -17.89 -7.59 -0.53
C TYR A 135 -18.03 -9.10 -0.26
N THR A 136 -18.16 -9.90 -1.31
CA THR A 136 -18.25 -11.37 -1.24
C THR A 136 -16.90 -12.07 -1.37
N THR A 137 -15.84 -11.36 -1.72
CA THR A 137 -14.54 -11.96 -2.02
C THR A 137 -13.77 -12.34 -0.77
N ALA A 138 -13.76 -11.50 0.25
CA ALA A 138 -13.10 -11.74 1.54
C ALA A 138 -14.12 -11.83 2.68
N ASP A 139 -13.68 -12.34 3.84
CA ASP A 139 -14.51 -12.27 5.05
C ASP A 139 -14.72 -10.82 5.51
N LYS A 140 -13.75 -9.94 5.26
CA LYS A 140 -13.85 -8.49 5.46
C LYS A 140 -13.12 -7.69 4.39
N LEU A 141 -13.72 -6.60 4.01
CA LEU A 141 -13.12 -5.58 3.15
C LEU A 141 -13.08 -4.24 3.88
N TYR A 142 -11.90 -3.66 3.99
CA TYR A 142 -11.70 -2.27 4.38
C TYR A 142 -11.41 -1.45 3.11
N PHE A 143 -12.39 -0.63 2.73
CA PHE A 143 -12.25 0.27 1.59
C PHE A 143 -11.54 1.55 2.05
N GLU A 144 -10.21 1.47 2.10
CA GLU A 144 -9.35 2.49 2.66
C GLU A 144 -8.13 2.76 1.80
N PRO A 145 -7.60 3.98 1.82
CA PRO A 145 -6.35 4.30 1.16
C PRO A 145 -5.20 3.42 1.67
N LEU A 146 -4.33 3.05 0.75
CA LEU A 146 -3.12 2.29 1.06
C LEU A 146 -2.02 3.22 1.56
N THR A 147 -2.25 3.85 2.72
CA THR A 147 -1.27 4.67 3.44
C THR A 147 -0.82 3.97 4.72
N PRO A 148 0.40 4.27 5.24
CA PRO A 148 0.84 3.68 6.50
C PRO A 148 -0.11 3.99 7.67
N GLU A 149 -0.71 5.17 7.71
CA GLU A 149 -1.64 5.58 8.77
C GLU A 149 -2.92 4.74 8.74
N ASP A 150 -3.59 4.67 7.57
CA ASP A 150 -4.89 4.01 7.44
C ASP A 150 -4.75 2.49 7.64
N VAL A 151 -3.73 1.90 7.02
CA VAL A 151 -3.44 0.47 7.20
C VAL A 151 -3.10 0.14 8.66
N MET A 152 -2.30 0.96 9.34
CA MET A 152 -1.99 0.75 10.77
C MET A 152 -3.21 0.90 11.67
N ASN A 153 -4.16 1.76 11.36
CA ASN A 153 -5.40 1.90 12.11
C ASN A 153 -6.22 0.59 12.05
N ILE A 154 -6.31 -0.03 10.87
CA ILE A 154 -6.98 -1.32 10.68
C ILE A 154 -6.23 -2.44 11.39
N ILE A 155 -4.91 -2.51 11.25
CA ILE A 155 -4.07 -3.53 11.90
C ILE A 155 -4.19 -3.45 13.43
N ARG A 156 -4.19 -2.24 14.00
CA ARG A 156 -4.38 -2.05 15.45
C ARG A 156 -5.76 -2.51 15.93
N TYR A 157 -6.77 -2.38 15.11
CA TYR A 157 -8.12 -2.81 15.43
C TYR A 157 -8.31 -4.31 15.27
N GLU A 158 -7.89 -4.87 14.13
CA GLU A 158 -8.10 -6.28 13.78
C GLU A 158 -7.10 -7.23 14.43
N GLN A 159 -5.89 -6.77 14.79
CA GLN A 159 -4.81 -7.57 15.36
C GLN A 159 -4.49 -8.84 14.55
N PRO A 160 -4.16 -8.73 13.24
CA PRO A 160 -3.91 -9.89 12.41
C PRO A 160 -2.59 -10.59 12.80
N GLU A 161 -2.47 -11.89 12.48
CA GLU A 161 -1.21 -12.63 12.64
C GLU A 161 -0.11 -12.16 11.68
N GLY A 162 -0.51 -11.57 10.55
CA GLY A 162 0.41 -11.01 9.59
C GLY A 162 -0.28 -10.34 8.42
N VAL A 163 0.54 -9.65 7.63
CA VAL A 163 0.12 -8.88 6.46
C VAL A 163 0.88 -9.36 5.22
N ILE A 164 0.15 -9.63 4.13
CA ILE A 164 0.72 -9.91 2.81
C ILE A 164 0.74 -8.61 2.02
N ALA A 165 1.93 -8.16 1.64
CA ALA A 165 2.15 -6.89 0.93
C ALA A 165 2.63 -7.06 -0.51
N THR A 166 2.86 -8.30 -1.00
CA THR A 166 3.49 -8.55 -2.30
C THR A 166 2.52 -8.76 -3.45
N LEU A 167 1.21 -8.83 -3.17
CA LEU A 167 0.20 -9.16 -4.18
C LEU A 167 -0.46 -7.93 -4.81
N GLY A 168 -0.31 -6.76 -4.21
CA GLY A 168 -0.91 -5.51 -4.67
C GLY A 168 0.02 -4.60 -5.48
N GLY A 169 1.06 -5.16 -6.10
CA GLY A 169 2.04 -4.38 -6.88
C GLY A 169 2.81 -3.36 -6.04
N GLN A 170 3.37 -2.36 -6.71
CA GLN A 170 4.30 -1.40 -6.09
C GLN A 170 3.67 -0.63 -4.92
N THR A 171 2.38 -0.30 -5.00
CA THR A 171 1.68 0.42 -3.93
C THR A 171 1.70 -0.36 -2.61
N ALA A 172 1.40 -1.66 -2.66
CA ALA A 172 1.43 -2.53 -1.49
C ALA A 172 2.86 -2.83 -1.03
N ILE A 173 3.77 -3.11 -1.98
CA ILE A 173 5.19 -3.39 -1.70
C ILE A 173 5.84 -2.23 -0.95
N ASN A 174 5.57 -0.99 -1.35
CA ASN A 174 6.10 0.20 -0.70
C ASN A 174 5.63 0.37 0.75
N LEU A 175 4.56 -0.31 1.16
CA LEU A 175 4.08 -0.32 2.55
C LEU A 175 4.78 -1.36 3.43
N ALA A 176 5.44 -2.37 2.86
CA ALA A 176 6.02 -3.48 3.61
C ALA A 176 7.02 -3.00 4.68
N ASP A 177 8.03 -2.22 4.30
CA ASP A 177 9.03 -1.70 5.25
C ASP A 177 8.46 -0.68 6.25
N PRO A 178 7.65 0.32 5.86
CA PRO A 178 6.95 1.18 6.82
C PRO A 178 6.11 0.43 7.87
N LEU A 179 5.44 -0.65 7.48
CA LEU A 179 4.64 -1.47 8.40
C LEU A 179 5.54 -2.30 9.30
N ARG A 180 6.60 -2.94 8.76
CA ARG A 180 7.59 -3.69 9.53
C ARG A 180 8.24 -2.84 10.62
N ARG A 181 8.65 -1.61 10.30
CA ARG A 181 9.22 -0.64 11.27
C ARG A 181 8.24 -0.29 12.40
N ARG A 182 6.94 -0.44 12.17
CA ARG A 182 5.88 -0.24 13.17
C ARG A 182 5.49 -1.53 13.90
N GLY A 183 6.29 -2.61 13.75
CA GLY A 183 6.10 -3.89 14.43
C GLY A 183 5.11 -4.84 13.79
N VAL A 184 4.69 -4.58 12.55
CA VAL A 184 3.79 -5.47 11.81
C VAL A 184 4.57 -6.63 11.20
N LYS A 185 4.08 -7.85 11.39
CA LYS A 185 4.64 -9.05 10.77
C LYS A 185 4.24 -9.12 9.30
N ILE A 186 5.19 -8.94 8.39
CA ILE A 186 5.01 -9.19 6.96
C ILE A 186 5.20 -10.69 6.72
N ILE A 187 4.25 -11.31 6.03
CA ILE A 187 4.25 -12.75 5.72
C ILE A 187 4.25 -12.97 4.20
N GLY A 188 4.70 -14.16 3.80
CA GLY A 188 5.01 -14.49 2.41
C GLY A 188 6.46 -14.15 2.11
N THR A 189 6.71 -13.14 1.28
CA THR A 189 8.05 -12.62 1.03
C THR A 189 8.42 -11.60 2.11
N ASP A 190 9.55 -11.80 2.80
CA ASP A 190 10.02 -10.86 3.81
C ASP A 190 10.59 -9.57 3.21
N CYS A 191 10.69 -8.52 4.03
CA CYS A 191 11.13 -7.20 3.56
C CYS A 191 12.56 -7.21 3.02
N ASP A 192 13.45 -8.05 3.56
CA ASP A 192 14.83 -8.09 3.11
C ASP A 192 14.95 -8.80 1.75
N ALA A 193 14.08 -9.78 1.48
CA ALA A 193 13.97 -10.41 0.17
C ALA A 193 13.33 -9.46 -0.86
N ILE A 194 12.33 -8.69 -0.45
CA ILE A 194 11.73 -7.63 -1.28
C ILE A 194 12.79 -6.60 -1.66
N ASP A 195 13.57 -6.11 -0.70
CA ASP A 195 14.62 -5.10 -0.96
C ASP A 195 15.69 -5.64 -1.90
N ARG A 196 16.13 -6.89 -1.72
CA ARG A 196 17.07 -7.54 -2.64
C ARG A 196 16.54 -7.68 -4.06
N ALA A 197 15.23 -7.85 -4.24
CA ALA A 197 14.61 -7.97 -5.56
C ALA A 197 14.39 -6.60 -6.23
N GLU A 198 14.06 -5.57 -5.45
CA GLU A 198 13.73 -4.22 -5.95
C GLU A 198 14.97 -3.33 -6.13
N ASN A 199 15.99 -3.50 -5.29
CA ASN A 199 17.22 -2.73 -5.35
C ASN A 199 18.16 -3.33 -6.40
N ARG A 200 18.50 -2.55 -7.44
CA ARG A 200 19.34 -3.00 -8.54
C ARG A 200 20.69 -3.54 -8.09
N ASP A 201 21.37 -2.83 -7.21
CA ASP A 201 22.71 -3.21 -6.74
C ASP A 201 22.68 -4.53 -5.96
N LEU A 202 21.65 -4.72 -5.13
CA LEU A 202 21.47 -5.95 -4.37
C LEU A 202 21.05 -7.11 -5.28
N PHE A 203 20.23 -6.83 -6.27
CA PHE A 203 19.79 -7.83 -7.25
C PHE A 203 20.95 -8.30 -8.15
N GLU A 204 21.79 -7.38 -8.64
CA GLU A 204 22.99 -7.73 -9.42
C GLU A 204 23.97 -8.60 -8.62
N LYS A 205 24.17 -8.29 -7.34
CA LYS A 205 25.00 -9.12 -6.45
C LYS A 205 24.41 -10.52 -6.28
N LEU A 206 23.08 -10.60 -6.06
CA LEU A 206 22.37 -11.88 -5.95
C LEU A 206 22.52 -12.72 -7.23
N LEU A 207 22.36 -12.11 -8.40
CA LEU A 207 22.52 -12.82 -9.68
C LEU A 207 23.97 -13.32 -9.87
N ALA A 208 24.95 -12.50 -9.47
CA ALA A 208 26.38 -12.91 -9.51
C ALA A 208 26.67 -14.07 -8.56
N GLU A 209 26.15 -14.05 -7.33
CA GLU A 209 26.28 -15.15 -6.36
C GLU A 209 25.67 -16.46 -6.88
N LEU A 210 24.54 -16.35 -7.59
CA LEU A 210 23.86 -17.51 -8.18
C LEU A 210 24.41 -17.94 -9.54
N ASN A 211 25.44 -17.26 -10.05
CA ASN A 211 26.01 -17.47 -11.40
C ASN A 211 24.95 -17.36 -12.51
N ILE A 212 23.96 -16.49 -12.34
CA ILE A 212 22.97 -16.22 -13.39
C ILE A 212 23.50 -15.16 -14.33
N PRO A 213 23.55 -15.41 -15.66
CA PRO A 213 24.01 -14.45 -16.62
C PRO A 213 23.18 -13.18 -16.63
N GLN A 214 23.83 -12.02 -16.61
CA GLN A 214 23.21 -10.72 -16.72
C GLN A 214 24.02 -9.81 -17.66
N PRO A 215 23.39 -8.78 -18.27
CA PRO A 215 24.13 -7.77 -19.03
C PRO A 215 25.11 -7.02 -18.13
N GLU A 216 26.26 -6.65 -18.67
CA GLU A 216 27.17 -5.75 -17.95
C GLU A 216 26.51 -4.40 -17.74
N GLY A 217 26.49 -3.93 -16.51
CA GLY A 217 25.90 -2.67 -16.10
C GLY A 217 26.57 -2.11 -14.85
N GLU A 218 26.41 -0.83 -14.63
CA GLU A 218 26.89 -0.15 -13.43
C GLU A 218 25.77 0.76 -12.89
N ALA A 219 25.49 0.66 -11.60
CA ALA A 219 24.50 1.51 -10.97
C ALA A 219 25.11 2.88 -10.64
N VAL A 220 24.54 3.94 -11.21
CA VAL A 220 24.98 5.32 -10.97
C VAL A 220 24.04 5.99 -10.00
N THR A 221 24.51 6.31 -8.80
CA THR A 221 23.71 6.92 -7.74
C THR A 221 23.73 8.46 -7.74
N LYS A 222 24.70 9.09 -8.44
CA LYS A 222 24.79 10.55 -8.60
C LYS A 222 25.23 10.91 -10.02
N ASN A 223 24.74 12.04 -10.53
CA ASN A 223 25.15 12.57 -11.85
C ASN A 223 26.66 12.84 -12.00
N SER A 224 27.41 12.94 -10.89
CA SER A 224 28.86 13.11 -10.89
C SER A 224 29.63 11.82 -11.18
N ASP A 225 28.99 10.66 -11.05
CA ASP A 225 29.64 9.35 -11.17
C ASP A 225 29.52 8.76 -12.59
N CYS A 226 28.88 9.51 -13.49
CA CYS A 226 28.70 9.11 -14.89
C CYS A 226 29.98 9.35 -15.72
N SER A 227 31.11 8.79 -15.29
CA SER A 227 32.28 8.58 -16.12
C SER A 227 32.24 7.15 -16.65
N ILE A 228 31.42 6.89 -17.66
CA ILE A 228 31.46 5.65 -18.40
C ILE A 228 32.77 5.69 -19.20
N PRO A 229 33.76 4.87 -18.89
CA PRO A 229 34.90 4.70 -19.81
C PRO A 229 34.35 4.01 -21.05
N MET A 230 34.21 4.76 -22.14
CA MET A 230 33.97 4.14 -23.43
C MET A 230 35.18 3.20 -23.71
N LYS A 231 35.01 1.91 -23.44
CA LYS A 231 35.94 0.91 -23.98
C LYS A 231 35.84 0.98 -25.51
N SER A 232 36.82 1.62 -26.12
CA SER A 232 37.06 1.58 -27.56
C SER A 232 37.30 0.12 -27.97
N GLY A 233 36.36 -0.48 -28.68
CA GLY A 233 36.62 -1.78 -29.25
C GLY A 233 35.37 -2.64 -29.49
N ARG A 234 34.56 -2.23 -30.43
CA ARG A 234 34.01 -3.02 -31.55
C ARG A 234 32.95 -2.19 -32.26
N SER A 235 33.24 -1.80 -33.49
CA SER A 235 32.30 -1.20 -34.43
C SER A 235 31.23 -2.25 -34.81
N GLY A 236 30.19 -2.36 -33.99
CA GLY A 236 28.96 -3.02 -34.36
C GLY A 236 28.06 -1.97 -35.01
N LYS A 237 27.85 -2.04 -36.33
CA LYS A 237 26.88 -1.22 -37.04
C LYS A 237 25.52 -1.36 -36.36
N LEU A 238 24.99 -0.24 -35.90
CA LEU A 238 23.55 -0.16 -35.54
C LEU A 238 22.70 -0.58 -36.75
N PRO A 239 21.67 -1.41 -36.58
CA PRO A 239 20.73 -1.67 -37.66
C PRO A 239 20.01 -0.38 -37.99
N THR A 240 20.17 0.08 -39.21
CA THR A 240 19.42 1.17 -39.81
C THR A 240 17.90 0.87 -39.71
N LYS A 241 17.12 1.80 -39.18
CA LYS A 241 15.65 1.77 -39.24
C LYS A 241 15.22 1.64 -40.69
N THR A 242 14.71 0.49 -41.09
CA THR A 242 13.97 0.33 -42.31
C THR A 242 12.60 0.97 -42.12
N ASN A 243 12.35 2.03 -42.89
CA ASN A 243 11.05 2.62 -43.04
C ASN A 243 10.09 1.58 -43.64
N ALA A 244 9.11 1.16 -42.89
CA ALA A 244 7.95 0.44 -43.42
C ALA A 244 6.99 1.45 -44.03
N PRO A 245 6.42 1.19 -45.21
CA PRO A 245 5.52 2.10 -45.88
C PRO A 245 4.16 2.10 -45.15
N ALA A 246 3.55 3.30 -45.03
CA ALA A 246 2.19 3.50 -44.56
C ALA A 246 1.20 2.81 -45.53
N SER A 247 0.50 1.79 -45.04
CA SER A 247 -0.67 1.25 -45.75
C SER A 247 -1.90 2.04 -45.30
N SER A 248 -2.41 2.86 -46.23
CA SER A 248 -3.78 3.39 -46.22
C SER A 248 -4.75 2.21 -46.36
N GLY A 249 -5.62 2.02 -45.39
CA GLY A 249 -6.72 1.05 -45.42
C GLY A 249 -7.92 1.66 -44.75
N THR A 250 -8.82 2.18 -45.58
CA THR A 250 -10.19 2.54 -45.31
C THR A 250 -10.99 1.28 -44.92
N PHE A 251 -11.59 1.29 -43.72
CA PHE A 251 -12.99 0.86 -43.47
C PHE A 251 -13.35 1.22 -42.02
#